data_53e9ec92e5cde4f9fef7bfe0bf3a80db
#
_entry.id   53e9ec92e5cde4f9fef7bfe0bf3a80db
#
_cell.length_a   1.000
_cell.length_b   1.000
_cell.length_c   1.000
_cell.angle_alpha   90.00
_cell.angle_beta   90.00
_cell.angle_gamma   90.00
#
_symmetry.space_group_name_H-M   'P 1'
#
loop_
_entity.id
_entity.type
_entity.pdbx_description
1 polymer ?
#
loop_
_entity_poly.entity_id
_entity_poly.type
_entity_poly.pdbx_seq_one_letter_code
_entity_poly.pdbx_strand_id
1 'polypeptide(L)'
;MAALLKGFNHRLNKMVTTATPVFLNFQKHTLIEGKQGRGDDTSLNGIQLLCGTKHHRSNYGFAVTSGYGPWGGWSGTIKCGHAFFLAAFSLQVEKSQGRGDDTAANYVKFRCKSVNMHWPGYEIGGHGFWGHYGGWSTCPYGTAICGLRTKIEAPIRGDDTALNDVLFYCCK
;
A
#
# COMPACT_ATOMS: atom_id res chain seq x y z
N MET A 1 3.41 16.21 13.75
CA MET A 1 4.64 16.12 12.90
C MET A 1 4.55 14.81 12.16
N ALA A 2 4.45 14.83 10.85
CA ALA A 2 4.38 13.61 10.02
C ALA A 2 5.81 13.13 9.76
N ALA A 3 6.11 11.87 10.02
CA ALA A 3 7.37 11.24 9.64
C ALA A 3 7.24 10.67 8.22
N LEU A 4 8.21 10.99 7.39
CA LEU A 4 8.25 10.57 5.98
C LEU A 4 9.04 9.25 5.87
N LEU A 5 8.43 8.20 5.39
CA LEU A 5 9.12 6.98 4.99
C LEU A 5 9.51 7.12 3.51
N LYS A 6 10.81 7.16 3.22
CA LYS A 6 11.33 7.37 1.85
C LYS A 6 11.54 6.04 1.13
N GLY A 7 10.94 5.90 -0.04
CA GLY A 7 11.37 5.02 -1.14
C GLY A 7 11.77 5.89 -2.34
N PHE A 8 12.57 5.40 -3.24
CA PHE A 8 13.32 6.11 -4.28
C PHE A 8 12.54 7.17 -5.10
N ASN A 9 13.24 8.25 -5.49
CA ASN A 9 12.76 9.44 -6.20
C ASN A 9 12.39 9.21 -7.67
N HIS A 10 11.18 9.60 -8.07
CA HIS A 10 10.86 10.45 -9.24
C HIS A 10 9.34 10.69 -9.34
N ARG A 11 8.93 11.92 -9.65
CA ARG A 11 7.57 12.50 -9.86
C ARG A 11 6.37 11.74 -9.29
N LEU A 12 5.93 12.18 -8.16
CA LEU A 12 4.78 11.64 -7.41
C LEU A 12 3.48 12.37 -7.78
N ASN A 13 2.43 11.61 -8.14
CA ASN A 13 1.18 12.15 -8.73
C ASN A 13 0.12 12.39 -7.68
N LYS A 14 -0.13 12.85 -6.75
CA LYS A 14 -1.24 13.21 -5.85
C LYS A 14 -1.07 12.76 -4.40
N MET A 15 -1.13 13.72 -3.53
CA MET A 15 -1.15 13.50 -2.09
C MET A 15 -2.60 13.50 -1.59
N VAL A 16 -2.97 12.48 -0.82
CA VAL A 16 -4.21 12.46 -0.07
C VAL A 16 -3.89 12.31 1.41
N THR A 17 -4.15 13.34 2.19
CA THR A 17 -4.00 13.35 3.64
C THR A 17 -5.33 13.66 4.29
N THR A 18 -5.59 13.05 5.44
CA THR A 18 -6.73 13.43 6.28
C THR A 18 -6.29 14.51 7.27
N ALA A 19 -7.04 15.61 7.35
CA ALA A 19 -6.71 16.79 8.16
C ALA A 19 -6.96 16.64 9.67
N THR A 20 -7.49 15.53 10.13
CA THR A 20 -7.79 15.28 11.56
C THR A 20 -7.10 14.02 12.05
N PRO A 21 -6.40 14.04 13.19
CA PRO A 21 -5.77 12.86 13.78
C PRO A 21 -6.84 11.95 14.35
N VAL A 22 -7.51 11.19 13.52
CA VAL A 22 -8.37 10.10 13.93
C VAL A 22 -7.54 8.85 13.80
N PHE A 23 -7.31 8.11 14.89
CA PHE A 23 -6.70 6.79 14.84
C PHE A 23 -7.59 5.89 13.98
N LEU A 24 -7.13 5.57 12.82
CA LEU A 24 -7.90 4.90 11.81
C LEU A 24 -7.58 3.40 11.86
N ASN A 25 -8.58 2.58 12.12
CA ASN A 25 -8.48 1.15 11.84
C ASN A 25 -8.39 1.00 10.32
N PHE A 26 -7.19 0.99 9.80
CA PHE A 26 -7.01 0.83 8.38
C PHE A 26 -7.24 -0.60 7.97
N GLN A 27 -8.10 -0.73 6.99
CA GLN A 27 -8.18 -1.88 6.13
C GLN A 27 -7.51 -1.52 4.80
N LYS A 28 -7.07 -2.51 4.08
CA LYS A 28 -6.53 -2.31 2.73
C LYS A 28 -7.36 -3.05 1.70
N HIS A 29 -7.48 -2.44 0.54
CA HIS A 29 -7.73 -3.11 -0.73
C HIS A 29 -6.51 -2.92 -1.62
N THR A 30 -6.21 -3.90 -2.43
CA THR A 30 -5.21 -3.79 -3.49
C THR A 30 -5.89 -3.97 -4.83
N LEU A 31 -5.58 -3.13 -5.80
CA LEU A 31 -5.97 -3.31 -7.18
C LEU A 31 -4.89 -4.15 -7.85
N ILE A 32 -5.22 -5.36 -8.26
CA ILE A 32 -4.27 -6.32 -8.79
C ILE A 32 -4.77 -6.86 -10.12
N GLU A 33 -3.92 -6.83 -11.10
CA GLU A 33 -4.05 -7.57 -12.34
C GLU A 33 -3.43 -8.95 -12.17
N GLY A 34 -4.18 -9.97 -12.54
CA GLY A 34 -3.69 -11.35 -12.51
C GLY A 34 -2.86 -11.67 -13.74
N LYS A 35 -2.04 -12.71 -13.65
CA LYS A 35 -1.24 -13.22 -14.76
C LYS A 35 -2.11 -13.53 -15.98
N GLN A 36 -1.80 -12.91 -17.11
CA GLN A 36 -2.55 -13.06 -18.36
C GLN A 36 -1.95 -14.13 -19.30
N GLY A 37 -0.72 -14.54 -19.09
CA GLY A 37 -0.03 -15.59 -19.85
C GLY A 37 0.60 -15.12 -21.16
N ARG A 38 0.00 -14.23 -21.89
CA ARG A 38 0.54 -13.52 -23.05
C ARG A 38 0.05 -12.08 -23.00
N GLY A 39 0.93 -11.15 -22.84
CA GLY A 39 0.64 -9.73 -22.74
C GLY A 39 1.49 -9.09 -21.65
N ASP A 40 1.25 -7.84 -21.45
CA ASP A 40 1.87 -7.01 -20.43
C ASP A 40 1.12 -7.19 -19.11
N ASP A 41 1.81 -7.64 -18.07
CA ASP A 41 1.23 -7.93 -16.73
C ASP A 41 1.62 -6.84 -15.74
N THR A 42 0.70 -5.95 -15.38
CA THR A 42 0.99 -4.81 -14.49
C THR A 42 1.00 -5.13 -12.99
N SER A 43 0.48 -6.28 -12.58
CA SER A 43 0.41 -6.79 -11.20
C SER A 43 -0.26 -5.84 -10.17
N LEU A 44 0.49 -5.10 -9.35
CA LEU A 44 -0.09 -4.16 -8.37
C LEU A 44 -0.36 -2.79 -9.00
N ASN A 45 -1.63 -2.50 -9.26
CA ASN A 45 -2.07 -1.26 -9.90
C ASN A 45 -2.50 -0.17 -8.92
N GLY A 46 -2.84 -0.50 -7.69
CA GLY A 46 -3.28 0.49 -6.73
C GLY A 46 -3.44 -0.02 -5.30
N ILE A 47 -3.45 0.93 -4.38
CA ILE A 47 -3.65 0.68 -2.94
C ILE A 47 -4.72 1.64 -2.44
N GLN A 48 -5.73 1.09 -1.77
CA GLN A 48 -6.75 1.85 -1.08
C GLN A 48 -6.70 1.53 0.42
N LEU A 49 -6.69 2.55 1.24
CA LEU A 49 -6.81 2.46 2.69
C LEU A 49 -8.24 2.82 3.09
N LEU A 50 -8.87 1.99 3.89
CA LEU A 50 -10.19 2.26 4.45
C LEU A 50 -10.02 2.75 5.88
N CYS A 51 -10.57 3.93 6.14
CA CYS A 51 -10.45 4.63 7.39
C CYS A 51 -11.71 4.40 8.24
N GLY A 52 -11.55 4.00 9.49
CA GLY A 52 -12.64 3.83 10.45
C GLY A 52 -12.40 4.63 11.73
N THR A 53 -13.45 4.95 12.45
CA THR A 53 -13.32 5.59 13.76
C THR A 53 -13.13 4.56 14.88
N LYS A 54 -12.49 4.95 15.98
CA LYS A 54 -12.26 4.12 17.18
C LYS A 54 -13.52 3.43 17.72
N HIS A 55 -14.68 4.02 17.48
CA HIS A 55 -15.95 3.63 18.12
C HIS A 55 -16.92 2.87 17.21
N HIS A 56 -16.69 2.82 15.90
CA HIS A 56 -17.59 2.14 14.96
C HIS A 56 -16.96 0.88 14.36
N ARG A 57 -17.41 -0.27 14.83
CA ARG A 57 -16.94 -1.60 14.40
C ARG A 57 -17.33 -1.97 12.96
N SER A 58 -18.27 -1.28 12.36
CA SER A 58 -18.90 -1.67 11.09
C SER A 58 -18.99 -0.59 10.02
N ASN A 59 -18.84 0.68 10.36
CA ASN A 59 -18.94 1.77 9.37
C ASN A 59 -17.57 2.38 9.11
N TYR A 60 -17.03 2.08 7.94
CA TYR A 60 -15.84 2.75 7.42
C TYR A 60 -16.24 4.17 7.03
N GLY A 61 -15.59 5.16 7.63
CA GLY A 61 -15.95 6.55 7.40
C GLY A 61 -15.64 7.00 5.96
N PHE A 62 -14.50 6.60 5.41
CA PHE A 62 -14.09 6.94 4.06
C PHE A 62 -12.89 6.10 3.58
N ALA A 63 -12.73 6.03 2.27
CA ALA A 63 -11.61 5.42 1.61
C ALA A 63 -10.58 6.49 1.20
N VAL A 64 -9.30 6.19 1.40
CA VAL A 64 -8.19 7.01 0.93
C VAL A 64 -7.45 6.24 -0.15
N THR A 65 -7.46 6.78 -1.35
CA THR A 65 -6.78 6.21 -2.51
C THR A 65 -5.94 7.31 -3.14
N SER A 66 -4.67 7.03 -3.43
CA SER A 66 -3.84 7.90 -4.25
C SER A 66 -4.12 7.64 -5.75
N GLY A 67 -3.17 7.87 -6.65
CA GLY A 67 -3.31 7.41 -8.02
C GLY A 67 -3.37 5.87 -8.07
N TYR A 68 -4.01 5.33 -9.11
CA TYR A 68 -4.01 3.90 -9.41
C TYR A 68 -4.06 3.70 -10.93
N GLY A 69 -3.52 2.56 -11.39
CA GLY A 69 -3.57 2.16 -12.79
C GLY A 69 -4.97 1.69 -13.22
N PRO A 70 -5.22 1.58 -14.52
CA PRO A 70 -6.53 1.20 -15.04
C PRO A 70 -6.81 -0.31 -15.01
N TRP A 71 -5.81 -1.12 -14.71
CA TRP A 71 -5.86 -2.57 -14.88
C TRP A 71 -6.19 -3.31 -13.59
N GLY A 72 -6.78 -4.50 -13.72
CA GLY A 72 -7.03 -5.41 -12.62
C GLY A 72 -8.34 -5.19 -11.87
N GLY A 73 -8.49 -5.91 -10.74
CA GLY A 73 -9.66 -5.86 -9.87
C GLY A 73 -9.28 -5.55 -8.42
N TRP A 74 -10.16 -4.86 -7.71
CA TRP A 74 -9.97 -4.62 -6.28
C TRP A 74 -10.12 -5.92 -5.49
N SER A 75 -9.10 -6.27 -4.72
CA SER A 75 -9.11 -7.44 -3.83
C SER A 75 -10.14 -7.29 -2.71
N GLY A 76 -10.44 -8.41 -2.04
CA GLY A 76 -11.18 -8.37 -0.78
C GLY A 76 -10.46 -7.55 0.29
N THR A 77 -11.22 -7.07 1.26
CA THR A 77 -10.71 -6.26 2.37
C THR A 77 -9.88 -7.11 3.33
N ILE A 78 -8.66 -6.68 3.63
CA ILE A 78 -7.83 -7.25 4.69
C ILE A 78 -7.65 -6.20 5.77
N LYS A 79 -7.90 -6.56 7.04
CA LYS A 79 -7.91 -5.65 8.18
C LYS A 79 -7.07 -6.14 9.35
N CYS A 80 -6.56 -5.19 10.12
CA CYS A 80 -6.03 -5.45 11.46
C CYS A 80 -7.15 -5.83 12.44
N GLY A 81 -6.82 -6.65 13.44
CA GLY A 81 -7.71 -6.93 14.56
C GLY A 81 -8.02 -5.69 15.40
N HIS A 82 -8.94 -5.85 16.35
CA HIS A 82 -9.33 -4.78 17.26
C HIS A 82 -8.11 -4.20 18.01
N ALA A 83 -8.03 -2.88 18.11
CA ALA A 83 -6.93 -2.12 18.73
C ALA A 83 -5.56 -2.23 18.03
N PHE A 84 -5.50 -2.81 16.84
CA PHE A 84 -4.31 -2.83 16.00
C PHE A 84 -4.49 -1.97 14.76
N PHE A 85 -3.40 -1.35 14.31
CA PHE A 85 -3.35 -0.41 13.20
C PHE A 85 -2.25 -0.81 12.23
N LEU A 86 -2.38 -0.44 10.96
CA LEU A 86 -1.29 -0.58 9.99
C LEU A 86 -0.14 0.33 10.41
N ALA A 87 1.00 -0.24 10.79
CA ALA A 87 2.13 0.50 11.33
C ALA A 87 3.46 0.23 10.59
N ALA A 88 3.47 -0.72 9.69
CA ALA A 88 4.60 -0.96 8.82
C ALA A 88 4.13 -1.58 7.49
N PHE A 89 4.94 -1.46 6.45
CA PHE A 89 4.70 -2.12 5.18
C PHE A 89 6.00 -2.68 4.58
N SER A 90 5.85 -3.63 3.70
CA SER A 90 6.90 -4.14 2.83
C SER A 90 6.31 -4.32 1.43
N LEU A 91 7.02 -3.83 0.42
CA LEU A 91 6.64 -3.93 -0.97
C LEU A 91 7.35 -5.12 -1.61
N GLN A 92 6.59 -5.94 -2.33
CA GLN A 92 7.15 -6.97 -3.21
C GLN A 92 7.42 -6.33 -4.56
N VAL A 93 8.66 -6.41 -5.02
CA VAL A 93 9.12 -5.74 -6.23
C VAL A 93 9.84 -6.73 -7.11
N GLU A 94 9.50 -6.74 -8.38
CA GLU A 94 10.29 -7.35 -9.43
C GLU A 94 11.33 -6.34 -9.92
N LYS A 95 12.56 -6.79 -10.05
CA LYS A 95 13.63 -5.95 -10.59
C LYS A 95 13.55 -6.01 -12.12
N SER A 96 13.87 -4.89 -12.77
CA SER A 96 13.96 -4.87 -14.23
C SER A 96 14.85 -5.99 -14.76
N GLN A 97 14.32 -6.72 -15.72
CA GLN A 97 14.98 -7.83 -16.41
C GLN A 97 15.63 -7.37 -17.73
N GLY A 98 15.43 -6.11 -18.11
CA GLY A 98 16.04 -5.44 -19.26
C GLY A 98 15.40 -5.79 -20.62
N ARG A 99 14.93 -6.98 -20.83
CA ARG A 99 14.13 -7.43 -21.99
C ARG A 99 13.08 -8.39 -21.49
N GLY A 100 11.84 -7.98 -21.50
CA GLY A 100 10.71 -8.76 -21.03
C GLY A 100 9.66 -7.85 -20.41
N ASP A 101 8.64 -8.47 -19.91
CA ASP A 101 7.55 -7.86 -19.16
C ASP A 101 8.01 -7.63 -17.69
N ASP A 102 8.11 -6.36 -17.27
CA ASP A 102 8.60 -5.95 -15.95
C ASP A 102 7.46 -5.35 -15.10
N THR A 103 6.96 -6.08 -14.12
CA THR A 103 5.78 -5.68 -13.32
C THR A 103 6.05 -4.65 -12.22
N ALA A 104 7.29 -4.27 -11.94
CA ALA A 104 7.71 -3.37 -10.84
C ALA A 104 7.13 -3.76 -9.46
N ALA A 105 6.07 -3.10 -8.98
CA ALA A 105 5.43 -3.48 -7.72
C ALA A 105 4.41 -4.61 -7.94
N ASN A 106 4.61 -5.73 -7.24
CA ASN A 106 3.77 -6.92 -7.35
C ASN A 106 2.73 -7.04 -6.24
N TYR A 107 3.11 -6.70 -5.03
CA TYR A 107 2.22 -6.76 -3.87
C TYR A 107 2.71 -5.89 -2.72
N VAL A 108 1.81 -5.59 -1.79
CA VAL A 108 2.12 -4.92 -0.53
C VAL A 108 1.57 -5.70 0.65
N LYS A 109 2.42 -6.01 1.62
CA LYS A 109 2.01 -6.53 2.92
C LYS A 109 2.22 -5.49 4.00
N PHE A 110 1.42 -5.61 5.05
CA PHE A 110 1.46 -4.69 6.18
C PHE A 110 1.69 -5.45 7.48
N ARG A 111 2.16 -4.71 8.49
CA ARG A 111 2.22 -5.20 9.85
C ARG A 111 1.26 -4.41 10.72
N CYS A 112 0.37 -5.14 11.40
CA CYS A 112 -0.56 -4.61 12.38
C CYS A 112 0.12 -4.50 13.73
N LYS A 113 0.11 -3.33 14.34
CA LYS A 113 0.67 -3.07 15.68
C LYS A 113 -0.32 -2.30 16.54
N SER A 114 -0.26 -2.52 17.85
CA SER A 114 -0.85 -1.59 18.80
C SER A 114 0.06 -0.37 18.95
N VAL A 115 -0.51 0.83 18.94
CA VAL A 115 0.28 2.08 19.07
C VAL A 115 0.82 2.28 20.49
N ASN A 116 0.25 1.58 21.47
CA ASN A 116 0.57 1.71 22.89
C ASN A 116 1.44 0.55 23.45
N MET A 117 1.87 -0.37 22.60
CA MET A 117 2.63 -1.55 23.05
C MET A 117 3.91 -1.72 22.21
N HIS A 118 5.00 -2.09 22.86
CA HIS A 118 6.28 -2.43 22.21
C HIS A 118 6.30 -3.84 21.59
N TRP A 119 5.16 -4.37 21.24
CA TRP A 119 5.06 -5.66 20.58
C TRP A 119 5.36 -5.55 19.07
N PRO A 120 6.06 -6.52 18.45
CA PRO A 120 6.43 -6.45 17.05
C PRO A 120 5.23 -6.46 16.08
N GLY A 121 4.06 -6.92 16.54
CA GLY A 121 2.87 -7.00 15.71
C GLY A 121 2.80 -8.30 14.89
N TYR A 122 1.83 -8.37 13.99
CA TYR A 122 1.65 -9.49 13.07
C TYR A 122 1.43 -8.99 11.63
N GLU A 123 1.75 -9.84 10.68
CA GLU A 123 1.68 -9.50 9.27
C GLU A 123 0.30 -9.82 8.69
N ILE A 124 -0.15 -8.96 7.78
CA ILE A 124 -1.32 -9.17 6.95
C ILE A 124 -0.99 -8.87 5.48
N GLY A 125 -1.59 -9.60 4.58
CA GLY A 125 -1.38 -9.50 3.14
C GLY A 125 -1.15 -10.86 2.52
N GLY A 126 -0.74 -10.88 1.27
CA GLY A 126 -0.47 -12.07 0.48
C GLY A 126 0.86 -11.95 -0.26
N HIS A 127 0.89 -12.54 -1.44
CA HIS A 127 2.01 -12.47 -2.37
C HIS A 127 1.48 -12.10 -3.75
N GLY A 128 2.24 -11.30 -4.49
CA GLY A 128 2.12 -11.17 -5.93
C GLY A 128 2.80 -12.33 -6.65
N PHE A 129 2.79 -12.29 -7.95
CA PHE A 129 3.31 -13.39 -8.77
C PHE A 129 4.83 -13.37 -8.90
N TRP A 130 5.45 -12.19 -8.92
CA TRP A 130 6.87 -12.01 -9.22
C TRP A 130 7.58 -11.17 -8.19
N GLY A 131 8.91 -11.25 -8.22
CA GLY A 131 9.79 -10.48 -7.37
C GLY A 131 9.83 -10.92 -5.90
N HIS A 132 10.47 -10.09 -5.08
CA HIS A 132 10.72 -10.38 -3.67
C HIS A 132 10.33 -9.22 -2.78
N TYR A 133 9.91 -9.52 -1.55
CA TYR A 133 9.67 -8.50 -0.54
C TYR A 133 10.97 -7.82 -0.13
N GLY A 134 10.95 -6.50 -0.12
CA GLY A 134 12.00 -5.68 0.46
C GLY A 134 11.97 -5.66 1.99
N GLY A 135 12.80 -4.80 2.59
CA GLY A 135 12.79 -4.55 4.03
C GLY A 135 11.48 -3.89 4.50
N TRP A 136 11.22 -3.98 5.81
CA TRP A 136 10.10 -3.31 6.44
C TRP A 136 10.38 -1.83 6.64
N SER A 137 9.47 -1.00 6.16
CA SER A 137 9.37 0.42 6.53
C SER A 137 8.33 0.55 7.64
N THR A 138 8.75 1.07 8.81
CA THR A 138 7.94 1.07 10.04
C THR A 138 7.69 2.48 10.54
N CYS A 139 6.45 2.76 10.91
CA CYS A 139 6.09 4.00 11.59
C CYS A 139 6.78 4.13 12.95
N PRO A 140 7.14 5.35 13.38
CA PRO A 140 7.63 5.61 14.73
C PRO A 140 6.66 5.10 15.80
N TYR A 141 7.20 4.77 16.98
CA TYR A 141 6.38 4.37 18.12
C TYR A 141 5.26 5.37 18.44
N GLY A 142 4.09 4.88 18.78
CA GLY A 142 2.92 5.71 19.07
C GLY A 142 2.21 6.26 17.84
N THR A 143 2.63 5.85 16.62
CA THR A 143 2.02 6.30 15.36
C THR A 143 1.58 5.13 14.49
N ALA A 144 0.66 5.42 13.56
CA ALA A 144 0.17 4.46 12.58
C ALA A 144 0.09 5.10 11.20
N ILE A 145 0.00 4.29 10.16
CA ILE A 145 -0.20 4.75 8.79
C ILE A 145 -1.53 5.50 8.70
N CYS A 146 -1.50 6.73 8.15
CA CYS A 146 -2.67 7.61 8.05
C CYS A 146 -2.87 8.22 6.66
N GLY A 147 -2.01 7.91 5.72
CA GLY A 147 -2.11 8.41 4.36
C GLY A 147 -1.13 7.71 3.44
N LEU A 148 -1.32 7.90 2.15
CA LEU A 148 -0.43 7.35 1.13
C LEU A 148 -0.25 8.30 -0.05
N ARG A 149 0.82 8.09 -0.78
CA ARG A 149 1.12 8.72 -2.05
C ARG A 149 1.76 7.66 -2.96
N THR A 150 1.26 7.52 -4.17
CA THR A 150 1.74 6.53 -5.13
C THR A 150 2.45 7.18 -6.31
N LYS A 151 3.38 6.46 -6.90
CA LYS A 151 3.93 6.74 -8.22
C LYS A 151 3.34 5.69 -9.17
N ILE A 152 2.52 6.16 -10.08
CA ILE A 152 1.88 5.33 -11.10
C ILE A 152 2.45 5.72 -12.46
N GLU A 153 2.82 4.75 -13.25
CA GLU A 153 3.13 4.92 -14.66
C GLU A 153 1.82 5.01 -15.44
N ALA A 154 1.76 5.98 -16.36
CA ALA A 154 0.63 6.06 -17.28
C ALA A 154 0.77 4.97 -18.34
N PRO A 155 -0.34 4.39 -18.84
CA PRO A 155 -0.28 3.41 -19.93
C PRO A 155 0.52 3.95 -21.12
N ILE A 156 1.49 3.16 -21.55
CA ILE A 156 2.33 3.45 -22.71
C ILE A 156 2.20 2.31 -23.73
N ARG A 157 2.77 2.49 -24.91
CA ARG A 157 2.92 1.37 -25.85
C ARG A 157 4.16 0.58 -25.48
N GLY A 158 3.98 -0.62 -24.97
CA GLY A 158 5.08 -1.52 -24.56
C GLY A 158 4.83 -2.08 -23.16
N ASP A 159 5.88 -2.22 -22.40
CA ASP A 159 5.90 -2.77 -21.05
C ASP A 159 5.38 -1.74 -20.03
N ASP A 160 4.22 -2.01 -19.42
CA ASP A 160 3.52 -1.13 -18.47
C ASP A 160 3.70 -1.62 -17.03
N THR A 161 4.43 -0.88 -16.21
CA THR A 161 4.74 -1.28 -14.82
C THR A 161 3.69 -0.85 -13.78
N ALA A 162 2.72 -0.03 -14.14
CA ALA A 162 1.66 0.54 -13.28
C ALA A 162 2.16 1.17 -11.97
N LEU A 163 2.11 0.48 -10.82
CA LEU A 163 2.58 1.05 -9.55
C LEU A 163 4.08 0.82 -9.35
N ASN A 164 4.85 1.90 -9.42
CA ASN A 164 6.30 1.88 -9.32
C ASN A 164 6.83 2.22 -7.93
N ASP A 165 6.08 2.97 -7.12
CA ASP A 165 6.51 3.34 -5.76
C ASP A 165 5.33 3.78 -4.89
N VAL A 166 5.48 3.68 -3.57
CA VAL A 166 4.52 4.15 -2.58
C VAL A 166 5.21 4.77 -1.36
N LEU A 167 4.69 5.90 -0.92
CA LEU A 167 5.02 6.51 0.36
C LEU A 167 3.81 6.41 1.28
N PHE A 168 4.01 5.94 2.51
CA PHE A 168 3.01 6.00 3.55
C PHE A 168 3.37 7.06 4.59
N TYR A 169 2.37 7.79 5.05
CA TYR A 169 2.49 8.80 6.10
C TYR A 169 2.05 8.22 7.42
N CYS A 170 2.78 8.56 8.48
CA CYS A 170 2.48 8.13 9.84
C CYS A 170 1.97 9.32 10.66
N CYS A 171 0.87 9.11 11.42
CA CYS A 171 0.25 10.09 12.31
C CYS A 171 0.04 9.49 13.70
N LYS A 172 -0.15 10.38 14.69
CA LYS A 172 -0.62 10.04 16.05
C LYS A 172 -2.13 9.95 16.10
#